data_59fb65ac488f99ef174e0c5a0a7894ba
#
_entry.id   59fb65ac488f99ef174e0c5a0a7894ba
#
_cell.length_a   1.000
_cell.length_b   1.000
_cell.length_c   1.000
_cell.angle_alpha   90.00
_cell.angle_beta   90.00
_cell.angle_gamma   90.00
#
_symmetry.space_group_name_H-M   'P 1'
#
loop_
_entity.id
_entity.type
_entity.pdbx_description
1 polymer ?
#
loop_
_entity_poly.entity_id
_entity_poly.type
_entity_poly.pdbx_seq_one_letter_code
_entity_poly.pdbx_strand_id
1 'polypeptide(L)'
;GGLFMPEAIQWCLDKNLTMIGTSDIHQPIQTDYDFSKGEHRTMTFVFAKERSPEGIREALDNRRTAVYYRELVIGREEILRPFFEKCVDIKEVKRTEKEVTFSVMNATDLVLKLKKTAHDPSLVYFREMTLKPHTQHTISVKFENGIKGGDCNFEVTNFIVAPDKGLDYTIKL
;
A
#
# COMPACT_ATOMS: atom_id res chain seq x y z
N GLY A 1 18.30 3.83 13.56
CA GLY A 1 17.06 4.11 12.99
C GLY A 1 16.98 4.44 11.55
N GLY A 2 16.46 4.27 10.61
CA GLY A 2 16.46 4.54 9.19
C GLY A 2 15.99 5.94 8.86
N LEU A 3 16.65 6.51 7.88
CA LEU A 3 16.16 7.69 7.17
C LEU A 3 15.46 7.21 5.90
N PHE A 4 14.36 7.88 5.53
CA PHE A 4 13.79 7.73 4.21
C PHE A 4 14.73 8.38 3.19
N MET A 5 15.26 7.61 2.25
CA MET A 5 16.23 8.05 1.24
C MET A 5 15.66 7.81 -0.17
N PRO A 6 15.00 8.81 -0.77
CA PRO A 6 14.42 8.69 -2.12
C PRO A 6 15.45 8.29 -3.17
N GLU A 7 16.68 8.80 -3.07
CA GLU A 7 17.77 8.49 -4.00
C GLU A 7 18.14 7.00 -3.98
N ALA A 8 18.08 6.34 -2.80
CA ALA A 8 18.34 4.92 -2.69
C ALA A 8 17.26 4.09 -3.41
N ILE A 9 15.99 4.55 -3.37
CA ILE A 9 14.89 3.93 -4.12
C ILE A 9 15.19 4.03 -5.61
N GLN A 10 15.55 5.22 -6.10
CA GLN A 10 15.87 5.43 -7.51
C GLN A 10 17.04 4.55 -7.96
N TRP A 11 18.11 4.46 -7.17
CA TRP A 11 19.24 3.58 -7.50
C TRP A 11 18.84 2.10 -7.58
N CYS A 12 17.99 1.65 -6.67
CA CYS A 12 17.50 0.27 -6.72
C CYS A 12 16.67 -0.01 -7.97
N LEU A 13 15.88 0.96 -8.43
CA LEU A 13 15.10 0.84 -9.67
C LEU A 13 16.03 0.85 -10.89
N ASP A 14 16.90 1.87 -11.03
CA ASP A 14 17.77 2.06 -12.20
C ASP A 14 18.77 0.92 -12.39
N LYS A 15 19.34 0.43 -11.29
CA LYS A 15 20.34 -0.64 -11.31
C LYS A 15 19.74 -2.03 -11.12
N ASN A 16 18.42 -2.14 -11.06
CA ASN A 16 17.69 -3.39 -10.86
C ASN A 16 18.15 -4.17 -9.61
N LEU A 17 18.35 -3.45 -8.49
CA LEU A 17 18.80 -4.03 -7.21
C LEU A 17 17.62 -4.47 -6.35
N THR A 18 17.85 -5.40 -5.46
CA THR A 18 16.90 -5.81 -4.42
C THR A 18 16.82 -4.73 -3.35
N MET A 19 15.60 -4.29 -3.00
CA MET A 19 15.37 -3.32 -1.93
C MET A 19 15.31 -4.05 -0.59
N ILE A 20 16.22 -3.70 0.33
CA ILE A 20 16.27 -4.23 1.68
C ILE A 20 16.37 -3.08 2.67
N GLY A 21 15.49 -3.07 3.67
CA GLY A 21 15.54 -2.14 4.79
C GLY A 21 15.88 -2.86 6.08
N THR A 22 16.81 -2.30 6.84
CA THR A 22 17.24 -2.80 8.14
C THR A 22 17.10 -1.73 9.22
N SER A 23 17.03 -2.14 10.46
CA SER A 23 16.84 -1.23 11.61
C SER A 23 18.10 -0.53 12.08
N ASP A 24 19.28 -1.08 11.77
CA ASP A 24 20.57 -0.63 12.28
C ASP A 24 20.61 -0.51 13.83
N ILE A 25 19.90 -1.41 14.51
CA ILE A 25 19.78 -1.39 15.98
C ILE A 25 21.07 -1.90 16.63
N HIS A 26 21.57 -1.10 17.60
CA HIS A 26 22.75 -1.41 18.40
C HIS A 26 22.44 -1.56 19.89
N GLN A 27 21.21 -1.27 20.33
CA GLN A 27 20.72 -1.37 21.70
C GLN A 27 19.54 -2.37 21.78
N PRO A 28 19.12 -2.78 22.98
CA PRO A 28 17.87 -3.54 23.11
C PRO A 28 16.71 -2.83 22.42
N ILE A 29 15.94 -3.56 21.60
CA ILE A 29 14.91 -2.97 20.71
C ILE A 29 13.88 -2.12 21.47
N GLN A 30 13.57 -2.49 22.71
CA GLN A 30 12.62 -1.76 23.57
C GLN A 30 13.10 -0.37 23.99
N THR A 31 14.40 -0.08 23.81
CA THR A 31 14.97 1.25 24.08
C THR A 31 14.63 2.23 22.96
N ASP A 32 14.51 1.73 21.73
CA ASP A 32 14.35 2.54 20.54
C ASP A 32 12.90 2.60 20.03
N TYR A 33 12.06 1.62 20.43
CA TYR A 33 10.68 1.50 19.92
C TYR A 33 9.69 1.15 21.02
N ASP A 34 8.61 1.91 21.09
CA ASP A 34 7.48 1.65 21.98
C ASP A 34 6.41 0.80 21.25
N PHE A 35 6.50 -0.51 21.44
CA PHE A 35 5.56 -1.45 20.83
C PHE A 35 4.10 -1.24 21.29
N SER A 36 3.89 -0.65 22.48
CA SER A 36 2.54 -0.36 22.97
C SER A 36 1.85 0.74 22.16
N LYS A 37 2.63 1.57 21.46
CA LYS A 37 2.16 2.60 20.53
C LYS A 37 2.12 2.12 19.06
N GLY A 38 2.39 0.85 18.82
CA GLY A 38 2.47 0.30 17.47
C GLY A 38 3.76 0.66 16.72
N GLU A 39 4.75 1.21 17.42
CA GLU A 39 6.06 1.48 16.82
C GLU A 39 6.77 0.15 16.49
N HIS A 40 7.47 0.13 15.36
CA HIS A 40 8.25 -1.04 14.94
C HIS A 40 9.55 -0.61 14.26
N ARG A 41 10.52 -1.51 14.32
CA ARG A 41 11.77 -1.32 13.56
C ARG A 41 11.52 -1.38 12.06
N THR A 42 12.43 -0.78 11.29
CA THR A 42 12.47 -1.01 9.83
C THR A 42 12.66 -2.50 9.56
N MET A 43 11.83 -3.04 8.68
CA MET A 43 11.81 -4.46 8.31
C MET A 43 11.73 -4.62 6.79
N THR A 44 12.07 -5.82 6.32
CA THR A 44 11.88 -6.20 4.92
C THR A 44 10.84 -7.32 4.84
N PHE A 45 9.76 -7.08 4.09
CA PHE A 45 8.89 -8.16 3.62
C PHE A 45 9.60 -8.93 2.51
N VAL A 46 9.61 -10.25 2.60
CA VAL A 46 10.16 -11.14 1.60
C VAL A 46 9.03 -12.02 1.06
N PHE A 47 8.69 -11.86 -0.22
CA PHE A 47 7.61 -12.60 -0.87
C PHE A 47 8.13 -13.90 -1.47
N ALA A 48 8.41 -14.85 -0.59
CA ALA A 48 8.90 -16.18 -0.93
C ALA A 48 7.76 -17.12 -1.37
N LYS A 49 8.03 -18.02 -2.31
CA LYS A 49 7.08 -19.05 -2.76
C LYS A 49 6.90 -20.16 -1.72
N GLU A 50 7.94 -20.38 -0.91
CA GLU A 50 7.94 -21.35 0.18
C GLU A 50 8.71 -20.82 1.39
N ARG A 51 8.40 -21.35 2.57
CA ARG A 51 9.06 -20.97 3.82
C ARG A 51 10.30 -21.84 4.05
N SER A 52 11.34 -21.58 3.24
CA SER A 52 12.65 -22.26 3.31
C SER A 52 13.78 -21.25 3.09
N PRO A 53 15.03 -21.55 3.50
CA PRO A 53 16.19 -20.70 3.18
C PRO A 53 16.36 -20.49 1.67
N GLU A 54 16.10 -21.52 0.87
CA GLU A 54 16.18 -21.51 -0.59
C GLU A 54 15.11 -20.60 -1.19
N GLY A 55 13.87 -20.70 -0.69
CA GLY A 55 12.75 -19.83 -1.09
C GLY A 55 12.98 -18.36 -0.74
N ILE A 56 13.59 -18.08 0.42
CA ILE A 56 13.98 -16.72 0.79
C ILE A 56 15.07 -16.20 -0.14
N ARG A 57 16.12 -16.99 -0.40
CA ARG A 57 17.20 -16.62 -1.33
C ARG A 57 16.64 -16.34 -2.72
N GLU A 58 15.81 -17.25 -3.25
CA GLU A 58 15.17 -17.09 -4.55
C GLU A 58 14.33 -15.81 -4.63
N ALA A 59 13.60 -15.45 -3.57
CA ALA A 59 12.83 -14.21 -3.51
C ALA A 59 13.73 -12.97 -3.51
N LEU A 60 14.84 -12.99 -2.76
CA LEU A 60 15.82 -11.90 -2.74
C LEU A 60 16.49 -11.72 -4.12
N ASP A 61 16.95 -12.81 -4.75
CA ASP A 61 17.58 -12.79 -6.07
C ASP A 61 16.62 -12.25 -7.15
N ASN A 62 15.33 -12.51 -7.00
CA ASN A 62 14.27 -12.04 -7.89
C ASN A 62 13.62 -10.71 -7.45
N ARG A 63 14.21 -10.01 -6.48
CA ARG A 63 13.75 -8.68 -6.02
C ARG A 63 12.30 -8.64 -5.50
N ARG A 64 11.79 -9.79 -5.05
CA ARG A 64 10.46 -9.89 -4.43
C ARG A 64 10.50 -9.49 -2.97
N THR A 65 10.78 -8.20 -2.75
CA THR A 65 10.89 -7.59 -1.42
C THR A 65 10.14 -6.26 -1.36
N ALA A 66 9.76 -5.86 -0.15
CA ALA A 66 9.34 -4.50 0.15
C ALA A 66 9.88 -4.08 1.53
N VAL A 67 10.34 -2.84 1.64
CA VAL A 67 10.78 -2.27 2.91
C VAL A 67 9.57 -1.71 3.65
N TYR A 68 9.43 -2.08 4.92
CA TYR A 68 8.42 -1.51 5.81
C TYR A 68 9.11 -0.60 6.82
N TYR A 69 8.89 0.71 6.64
CA TYR A 69 9.49 1.77 7.44
C TYR A 69 8.41 2.73 7.95
N ARG A 70 8.18 2.75 9.26
CA ARG A 70 7.03 3.45 9.86
C ARG A 70 5.73 2.98 9.21
N GLU A 71 4.99 3.88 8.56
CA GLU A 71 3.77 3.51 7.82
C GLU A 71 4.02 3.35 6.31
N LEU A 72 5.27 3.47 5.83
CA LEU A 72 5.61 3.34 4.42
C LEU A 72 5.92 1.90 4.05
N VAL A 73 5.37 1.45 2.95
CA VAL A 73 5.73 0.20 2.27
C VAL A 73 6.40 0.57 0.95
N ILE A 74 7.70 0.28 0.82
CA ILE A 74 8.52 0.75 -0.29
C ILE A 74 9.00 -0.44 -1.10
N GLY A 75 8.73 -0.46 -2.39
CA GLY A 75 9.12 -1.57 -3.25
C GLY A 75 8.76 -1.35 -4.71
N ARG A 76 9.03 -2.35 -5.54
CA ARG A 76 8.69 -2.31 -6.95
C ARG A 76 7.18 -2.41 -7.15
N GLU A 77 6.66 -1.71 -8.13
CA GLU A 77 5.22 -1.68 -8.42
C GLU A 77 4.65 -3.09 -8.66
N GLU A 78 5.35 -3.93 -9.43
CA GLU A 78 4.96 -5.31 -9.72
C GLU A 78 4.86 -6.20 -8.48
N ILE A 79 5.50 -5.80 -7.37
CA ILE A 79 5.41 -6.47 -6.06
C ILE A 79 4.34 -5.82 -5.18
N LEU A 80 4.32 -4.48 -5.13
CA LEU A 80 3.41 -3.76 -4.25
C LEU A 80 1.95 -3.82 -4.71
N ARG A 81 1.69 -3.88 -6.01
CA ARG A 81 0.32 -3.97 -6.54
C ARG A 81 -0.42 -5.23 -6.07
N PRO A 82 0.06 -6.46 -6.33
CA PRO A 82 -0.61 -7.66 -5.84
C PRO A 82 -0.59 -7.75 -4.31
N PHE A 83 0.41 -7.17 -3.64
CA PHE A 83 0.42 -7.10 -2.18
C PHE A 83 -0.70 -6.21 -1.67
N PHE A 84 -0.86 -4.98 -2.18
CA PHE A 84 -1.95 -4.09 -1.80
C PHE A 84 -3.33 -4.72 -2.07
N GLU A 85 -3.51 -5.39 -3.21
CA GLU A 85 -4.75 -6.10 -3.56
C GLU A 85 -5.11 -7.19 -2.56
N LYS A 86 -4.12 -7.77 -1.86
CA LYS A 86 -4.34 -8.73 -0.76
C LYS A 86 -4.56 -8.06 0.60
N CYS A 87 -4.17 -6.80 0.76
CA CYS A 87 -4.41 -6.04 1.98
C CYS A 87 -5.88 -5.59 2.11
N VAL A 88 -6.58 -5.42 0.98
CA VAL A 88 -7.95 -4.90 0.95
C VAL A 88 -8.93 -5.92 0.41
N ASP A 89 -10.10 -6.02 1.04
CA ASP A 89 -11.26 -6.75 0.50
C ASP A 89 -12.32 -5.70 0.16
N ILE A 90 -12.61 -5.56 -1.14
CA ILE A 90 -13.56 -4.57 -1.67
C ILE A 90 -14.76 -5.32 -2.23
N LYS A 91 -15.94 -5.03 -1.68
CA LYS A 91 -17.20 -5.66 -2.10
C LYS A 91 -18.25 -4.61 -2.40
N GLU A 92 -18.89 -4.70 -3.56
CA GLU A 92 -20.10 -3.94 -3.83
C GLU A 92 -21.22 -4.43 -2.90
N VAL A 93 -21.81 -3.49 -2.17
CA VAL A 93 -22.88 -3.76 -1.19
C VAL A 93 -24.24 -3.36 -1.75
N LYS A 94 -24.27 -2.24 -2.49
CA LYS A 94 -25.51 -1.69 -3.03
C LYS A 94 -25.21 -0.90 -4.31
N ARG A 95 -26.10 -1.04 -5.29
CA ARG A 95 -26.07 -0.24 -6.53
C ARG A 95 -27.47 0.31 -6.84
N THR A 96 -27.50 1.55 -7.22
CA THR A 96 -28.68 2.25 -7.74
C THR A 96 -28.29 2.94 -9.06
N GLU A 97 -29.24 3.61 -9.71
CA GLU A 97 -28.92 4.42 -10.89
C GLU A 97 -28.06 5.65 -10.60
N LYS A 98 -28.01 6.12 -9.34
CA LYS A 98 -27.33 7.36 -8.94
C LYS A 98 -26.12 7.13 -8.04
N GLU A 99 -25.92 5.92 -7.54
CA GLU A 99 -24.88 5.65 -6.53
C GLU A 99 -24.54 4.16 -6.47
N VAL A 100 -23.26 3.88 -6.25
CA VAL A 100 -22.78 2.57 -5.85
C VAL A 100 -22.07 2.66 -4.49
N THR A 101 -22.30 1.69 -3.63
CA THR A 101 -21.73 1.62 -2.28
C THR A 101 -20.87 0.37 -2.16
N PHE A 102 -19.65 0.54 -1.70
CA PHE A 102 -18.69 -0.53 -1.42
C PHE A 102 -18.44 -0.65 0.08
N SER A 103 -18.27 -1.89 0.53
CA SER A 103 -17.58 -2.21 1.76
C SER A 103 -16.10 -2.42 1.44
N VAL A 104 -15.22 -1.72 2.16
CA VAL A 104 -13.77 -1.84 2.03
C VAL A 104 -13.20 -2.24 3.37
N MET A 105 -12.65 -3.44 3.47
CA MET A 105 -12.02 -3.99 4.67
C MET A 105 -10.52 -3.99 4.50
N ASN A 106 -9.80 -3.38 5.45
CA ASN A 106 -8.38 -3.60 5.61
C ASN A 106 -8.14 -4.81 6.52
N ALA A 107 -7.67 -5.91 5.95
CA ALA A 107 -7.47 -7.18 6.67
C ALA A 107 -6.06 -7.32 7.29
N THR A 108 -5.26 -6.24 7.32
CA THR A 108 -3.85 -6.28 7.72
C THR A 108 -3.56 -5.40 8.93
N ASP A 109 -2.35 -5.53 9.47
CA ASP A 109 -1.78 -4.63 10.49
C ASP A 109 -1.25 -3.31 9.90
N LEU A 110 -1.31 -3.12 8.58
CA LEU A 110 -0.83 -1.92 7.91
C LEU A 110 -1.90 -0.82 7.93
N VAL A 111 -1.46 0.42 8.06
CA VAL A 111 -2.30 1.57 7.72
C VAL A 111 -2.26 1.75 6.20
N LEU A 112 -3.42 1.95 5.56
CA LEU A 112 -3.50 2.18 4.12
C LEU A 112 -4.07 3.59 3.88
N LYS A 113 -3.35 4.41 3.07
CA LYS A 113 -3.71 5.81 2.80
C LYS A 113 -3.99 5.98 1.32
N LEU A 114 -5.24 6.28 0.99
CA LEU A 114 -5.70 6.46 -0.38
C LEU A 114 -6.01 7.93 -0.62
N LYS A 115 -5.57 8.43 -1.77
CA LYS A 115 -5.85 9.79 -2.25
C LYS A 115 -6.39 9.73 -3.68
N LYS A 116 -7.50 10.42 -3.93
CA LYS A 116 -8.08 10.55 -5.27
C LYS A 116 -7.10 11.29 -6.20
N THR A 117 -6.83 10.72 -7.38
CA THR A 117 -5.90 11.30 -8.36
C THR A 117 -6.59 11.95 -9.55
N ALA A 118 -7.76 11.42 -9.98
CA ALA A 118 -8.49 11.97 -11.10
C ALA A 118 -9.60 12.92 -10.66
N HIS A 119 -9.75 14.04 -11.34
CA HIS A 119 -10.89 14.92 -11.19
C HIS A 119 -11.89 14.64 -12.31
N ASP A 120 -12.80 13.70 -12.06
CA ASP A 120 -13.97 13.48 -12.89
C ASP A 120 -15.19 14.07 -12.18
N PRO A 121 -15.82 15.13 -12.71
CA PRO A 121 -16.99 15.75 -12.09
C PRO A 121 -18.23 14.85 -12.15
N SER A 122 -18.22 13.80 -12.97
CA SER A 122 -19.31 12.83 -13.07
C SER A 122 -19.23 11.73 -12.00
N LEU A 123 -18.09 11.59 -11.30
CA LEU A 123 -17.86 10.63 -10.22
C LEU A 123 -17.52 11.34 -8.92
N VAL A 124 -18.47 11.38 -8.01
CA VAL A 124 -18.29 12.04 -6.69
C VAL A 124 -18.02 11.00 -5.62
N TYR A 125 -16.77 10.97 -5.15
CA TYR A 125 -16.30 10.10 -4.08
C TYR A 125 -15.26 10.82 -3.21
N PHE A 126 -14.83 10.21 -2.10
CA PHE A 126 -13.90 10.82 -1.15
C PHE A 126 -12.59 11.28 -1.82
N ARG A 127 -11.99 12.33 -1.26
CA ARG A 127 -10.69 12.84 -1.72
C ARG A 127 -9.52 12.09 -1.10
N GLU A 128 -9.62 11.82 0.19
CA GLU A 128 -8.61 11.10 0.96
C GLU A 128 -9.29 10.15 1.93
N MET A 129 -8.68 9.00 2.17
CA MET A 129 -9.16 8.00 3.12
C MET A 129 -7.98 7.31 3.76
N THR A 130 -8.07 7.09 5.07
CA THR A 130 -7.15 6.26 5.84
C THR A 130 -7.91 5.05 6.36
N LEU A 131 -7.50 3.87 5.92
CA LEU A 131 -7.99 2.59 6.41
C LEU A 131 -7.05 2.11 7.51
N LYS A 132 -7.51 2.18 8.75
CA LYS A 132 -6.75 1.65 9.91
C LYS A 132 -6.68 0.12 9.84
N PRO A 133 -5.70 -0.50 10.53
CA PRO A 133 -5.63 -1.95 10.68
C PRO A 133 -6.97 -2.56 11.12
N HIS A 134 -7.35 -3.67 10.49
CA HIS A 134 -8.54 -4.47 10.82
C HIS A 134 -9.86 -3.68 10.89
N THR A 135 -9.96 -2.59 10.10
CA THR A 135 -11.19 -1.78 10.04
C THR A 135 -11.91 -1.94 8.72
N GLN A 136 -13.24 -1.87 8.80
CA GLN A 136 -14.13 -1.85 7.65
C GLN A 136 -14.72 -0.46 7.48
N HIS A 137 -14.74 0.03 6.24
CA HIS A 137 -15.33 1.31 5.86
C HIS A 137 -16.37 1.11 4.77
N THR A 138 -17.35 1.98 4.74
CA THR A 138 -18.32 2.06 3.66
C THR A 138 -17.98 3.26 2.78
N ILE A 139 -17.83 3.03 1.49
CA ILE A 139 -17.53 4.06 0.49
C ILE A 139 -18.71 4.18 -0.45
N SER A 140 -19.22 5.39 -0.63
CA SER A 140 -20.23 5.69 -1.63
C SER A 140 -19.61 6.48 -2.79
N VAL A 141 -19.91 6.05 -4.00
CA VAL A 141 -19.58 6.74 -5.25
C VAL A 141 -20.88 7.18 -5.90
N LYS A 142 -21.10 8.50 -6.02
CA LYS A 142 -22.29 9.05 -6.68
C LYS A 142 -22.00 9.28 -8.15
N PHE A 143 -23.00 9.02 -8.96
CA PHE A 143 -23.03 9.24 -10.41
C PHE A 143 -23.72 10.56 -10.70
N GLU A 144 -23.04 11.45 -11.40
CA GLU A 144 -23.58 12.72 -11.88
C GLU A 144 -23.65 12.70 -13.43
N ASN A 145 -24.31 13.68 -14.02
CA ASN A 145 -24.39 13.87 -15.47
C ASN A 145 -24.90 12.64 -16.25
N GLY A 146 -25.68 11.76 -15.60
CA GLY A 146 -26.33 10.60 -16.26
C GLY A 146 -25.42 9.42 -16.55
N ILE A 147 -24.18 9.39 -16.04
CA ILE A 147 -23.32 8.20 -16.14
C ILE A 147 -23.81 7.10 -15.19
N LYS A 148 -23.44 5.86 -15.47
CA LYS A 148 -23.83 4.69 -14.64
C LYS A 148 -22.62 3.82 -14.22
N GLY A 149 -21.39 4.33 -14.41
CA GLY A 149 -20.15 3.65 -14.09
C GLY A 149 -18.96 4.50 -14.45
N GLY A 150 -17.76 3.94 -14.28
CA GLY A 150 -16.49 4.63 -14.55
C GLY A 150 -15.38 4.11 -13.66
N ASP A 151 -14.26 4.82 -13.63
CA ASP A 151 -13.06 4.42 -12.90
C ASP A 151 -12.81 5.37 -11.73
N CYS A 152 -12.80 4.83 -10.50
CA CYS A 152 -12.35 5.56 -9.33
C CYS A 152 -10.84 5.39 -9.18
N ASN A 153 -10.09 6.43 -9.52
CA ASN A 153 -8.63 6.42 -9.52
C ASN A 153 -8.07 6.99 -8.22
N PHE A 154 -7.15 6.25 -7.62
CA PHE A 154 -6.49 6.57 -6.37
C PHE A 154 -4.98 6.39 -6.49
N GLU A 155 -4.25 7.11 -5.66
CA GLU A 155 -2.89 6.81 -5.26
C GLU A 155 -2.91 6.24 -3.85
N VAL A 156 -2.26 5.11 -3.62
CA VAL A 156 -1.97 4.59 -2.29
C VAL A 156 -0.68 5.25 -1.83
N THR A 157 -0.82 6.39 -1.14
CA THR A 157 0.27 7.35 -0.89
C THR A 157 1.37 6.86 0.03
N ASN A 158 1.13 5.80 0.77
CA ASN A 158 2.11 5.16 1.63
C ASN A 158 2.64 3.81 1.10
N PHE A 159 2.28 3.43 -0.13
CA PHE A 159 2.91 2.34 -0.89
C PHE A 159 3.80 2.97 -1.97
N ILE A 160 5.07 3.14 -1.67
CA ILE A 160 6.01 3.94 -2.47
C ILE A 160 6.64 3.07 -3.56
N VAL A 161 6.37 3.41 -4.82
CA VAL A 161 6.89 2.70 -6.00
C VAL A 161 8.02 3.43 -6.70
N ALA A 162 8.17 4.74 -6.44
CA ALA A 162 9.27 5.58 -6.90
C ALA A 162 9.53 6.69 -5.85
N PRO A 163 10.62 7.45 -5.91
CA PRO A 163 11.00 8.45 -4.90
C PRO A 163 9.89 9.38 -4.42
N ASP A 164 9.02 9.80 -5.33
CA ASP A 164 7.95 10.78 -5.13
C ASP A 164 6.56 10.25 -5.56
N LYS A 165 6.44 8.92 -5.74
CA LYS A 165 5.24 8.31 -6.28
C LYS A 165 4.75 7.16 -5.41
N GLY A 166 3.46 7.23 -5.01
CA GLY A 166 2.70 6.11 -4.45
C GLY A 166 2.19 5.14 -5.52
N LEU A 167 1.58 4.06 -5.08
CA LEU A 167 0.99 3.06 -5.97
C LEU A 167 -0.34 3.55 -6.54
N ASP A 168 -0.45 3.63 -7.86
CA ASP A 168 -1.73 3.89 -8.52
C ASP A 168 -2.67 2.69 -8.38
N TYR A 169 -3.93 2.95 -8.02
CA TYR A 169 -4.96 1.93 -7.88
C TYR A 169 -6.31 2.40 -8.42
N THR A 170 -7.04 1.52 -9.10
CA THR A 170 -8.32 1.83 -9.72
C THR A 170 -9.39 0.85 -9.26
N ILE A 171 -10.51 1.38 -8.76
CA ILE A 171 -11.75 0.61 -8.56
C ILE A 171 -12.65 0.86 -9.75
N LYS A 172 -12.95 -0.21 -10.51
CA LYS A 172 -13.90 -0.17 -11.64
C LYS A 172 -15.32 -0.32 -11.13
N LEU A 173 -16.23 0.55 -11.63
CA LEU A 173 -17.63 0.60 -11.23
C LEU A 173 -18.57 -0.11 -12.21
#